data_2480e4b19f15385e73ceba57891c8445
#
_entry.id   2480e4b19f15385e73ceba57891c8445
#
_cell.length_a   1.000
_cell.length_b   1.000
_cell.length_c   1.000
_cell.angle_alpha   90.00
_cell.angle_beta   90.00
_cell.angle_gamma   90.00
#
_symmetry.space_group_name_H-M   'P 1'
#
loop_
_entity.id
_entity.type
_entity.pdbx_description
1 polymer ?
#
loop_
_entity_poly.entity_id
_entity_poly.type
_entity_poly.pdbx_seq_one_letter_code
_entity_poly.pdbx_strand_id
1 'polypeptide(L)'
;KKIDVVKALLYNSDSSYFYQSLSSTNTSFGGVFLNLGLQGELPLSSSTNSVTKDKTEYTISYGGTYTLDQKLNGKQDILRSNGTFTSSQEIPIDTALFQKNIKCIVELPSTITAGIALHKKITTIRGNYDQWVVGIELNQSNWKDGYKFYGVADQVRNATMFRAGAQLCPNPYAFESYWSTVTYRFGLFSGNDYININNN
;
A
#
# COMPACT_ATOMS: atom_id res chain seq x y z
N LYS A 1 15.34 1.98 -1.53
CA LYS A 1 15.07 0.55 -1.28
C LYS A 1 16.12 -0.26 -2.00
N LYS A 2 16.71 -1.24 -1.33
CA LYS A 2 17.68 -2.19 -1.88
C LYS A 2 16.97 -3.51 -2.10
N ILE A 3 17.10 -4.09 -3.28
CA ILE A 3 16.55 -5.41 -3.62
C ILE A 3 17.70 -6.26 -4.11
N ASP A 4 17.98 -7.35 -3.41
CA ASP A 4 18.95 -8.36 -3.81
C ASP A 4 18.18 -9.60 -4.29
N VAL A 5 18.44 -10.03 -5.51
CA VAL A 5 17.89 -11.27 -6.06
C VAL A 5 19.05 -12.19 -6.38
N VAL A 6 19.11 -13.31 -5.67
CA VAL A 6 20.11 -14.36 -5.89
C VAL A 6 19.38 -15.59 -6.41
N LYS A 7 19.79 -16.09 -7.56
CA LYS A 7 19.29 -17.35 -8.15
C LYS A 7 20.47 -18.29 -8.35
N ALA A 8 20.38 -19.47 -7.76
CA ALA A 8 21.31 -20.54 -7.95
C ALA A 8 20.61 -21.71 -8.67
N LEU A 9 21.17 -22.20 -9.75
CA LEU A 9 20.74 -23.44 -10.41
C LEU A 9 21.53 -24.59 -9.82
N LEU A 10 20.82 -25.50 -9.14
CA LEU A 10 21.38 -26.73 -8.60
C LEU A 10 21.14 -27.85 -9.62
N TYR A 11 22.20 -28.43 -10.13
CA TYR A 11 22.10 -29.66 -10.94
C TYR A 11 22.11 -30.90 -10.05
N ASN A 12 21.37 -31.91 -10.48
CA ASN A 12 21.23 -33.15 -9.73
C ASN A 12 22.59 -33.88 -9.60
N SER A 13 22.79 -34.59 -8.53
CA SER A 13 24.07 -35.14 -8.04
C SER A 13 24.81 -36.17 -8.91
N ASP A 14 24.22 -36.56 -10.04
CA ASP A 14 24.82 -37.59 -10.91
C ASP A 14 25.81 -37.09 -11.98
N SER A 15 25.98 -35.76 -12.10
CA SER A 15 26.95 -35.21 -13.05
C SER A 15 28.12 -34.58 -12.29
N SER A 16 29.21 -35.28 -12.25
CA SER A 16 30.35 -35.04 -11.36
C SER A 16 31.19 -33.79 -11.60
N TYR A 17 30.87 -32.88 -12.52
CA TYR A 17 31.75 -31.76 -12.85
C TYR A 17 31.04 -30.46 -13.33
N PHE A 18 29.86 -30.13 -12.86
CA PHE A 18 29.26 -28.85 -13.21
C PHE A 18 29.33 -27.85 -12.05
N TYR A 19 29.89 -26.68 -12.30
CA TYR A 19 29.81 -25.56 -11.37
C TYR A 19 28.40 -24.97 -11.35
N GLN A 20 27.95 -24.61 -10.17
CA GLN A 20 26.65 -23.97 -10.01
C GLN A 20 26.68 -22.56 -10.61
N SER A 21 25.63 -22.18 -11.31
CA SER A 21 25.49 -20.83 -11.85
C SER A 21 24.85 -19.92 -10.83
N LEU A 22 25.54 -18.83 -10.48
CA LEU A 22 25.07 -17.79 -9.60
C LEU A 22 24.67 -16.56 -10.41
N SER A 23 23.45 -16.06 -10.20
CA SER A 23 23.00 -14.78 -10.74
C SER A 23 22.55 -13.87 -9.59
N SER A 24 23.34 -12.85 -9.31
CA SER A 24 23.01 -11.83 -8.31
C SER A 24 22.69 -10.51 -9.01
N THR A 25 21.57 -9.89 -8.63
CA THR A 25 21.20 -8.56 -9.09
C THR A 25 20.82 -7.71 -7.88
N ASN A 26 21.61 -6.69 -7.64
CA ASN A 26 21.41 -5.76 -6.54
C ASN A 26 20.97 -4.41 -7.10
N THR A 27 19.77 -3.95 -6.73
CA THR A 27 19.23 -2.71 -7.26
C THR A 27 18.84 -1.76 -6.12
N SER A 28 19.32 -0.53 -6.20
CA SER A 28 18.99 0.53 -5.26
C SER A 28 18.30 1.70 -5.97
N PHE A 29 17.23 2.21 -5.39
CA PHE A 29 16.48 3.35 -5.91
C PHE A 29 16.43 4.48 -4.89
N GLY A 30 16.46 5.71 -5.39
CA GLY A 30 16.25 6.90 -4.61
C GLY A 30 15.57 7.98 -5.46
N GLY A 31 14.76 8.79 -4.81
CA GLY A 31 14.05 9.89 -5.45
C GLY A 31 13.17 10.65 -4.47
N VAL A 32 12.56 11.71 -4.94
CA VAL A 32 11.59 12.50 -4.18
C VAL A 32 10.21 11.91 -4.42
N PHE A 33 9.45 11.73 -3.36
CA PHE A 33 8.07 11.27 -3.40
C PHE A 33 7.16 12.43 -2.98
N LEU A 34 6.25 12.85 -3.87
CA LEU A 34 5.32 13.94 -3.61
C LEU A 34 3.89 13.41 -3.57
N ASN A 35 3.25 13.66 -2.43
CA ASN A 35 1.85 13.35 -2.21
C ASN A 35 1.16 14.62 -1.69
N LEU A 36 0.07 15.01 -2.34
CA LEU A 36 -0.76 16.14 -1.97
C LEU A 36 -2.07 15.62 -1.38
N GLY A 37 -2.52 16.23 -0.30
CA GLY A 37 -3.77 15.84 0.35
C GLY A 37 -4.59 17.06 0.76
N LEU A 38 -5.92 16.88 0.68
CA LEU A 38 -6.91 17.81 1.17
C LEU A 38 -7.92 17.04 2.01
N GLN A 39 -8.29 17.62 3.16
CA GLN A 39 -9.37 17.09 3.98
C GLN A 39 -10.19 18.22 4.58
N GLY A 40 -11.44 17.95 4.88
CA GLY A 40 -12.33 18.92 5.51
C GLY A 40 -13.52 18.24 6.19
N GLU A 41 -14.17 19.02 7.04
CA GLU A 41 -15.38 18.62 7.74
C GLU A 41 -16.47 19.67 7.52
N LEU A 42 -17.67 19.22 7.29
CA LEU A 42 -18.86 20.06 7.11
C LEU A 42 -19.91 19.65 8.14
N PRO A 43 -20.21 20.51 9.12
CA PRO A 43 -21.29 20.26 10.05
C PRO A 43 -22.64 20.40 9.32
N LEU A 44 -23.49 19.39 9.43
CA LEU A 44 -24.81 19.37 8.80
C LEU A 44 -25.91 19.85 9.75
N SER A 45 -25.90 19.34 10.97
CA SER A 45 -26.92 19.64 11.97
C SER A 45 -26.37 19.47 13.37
N SER A 46 -26.88 20.26 14.28
CA SER A 46 -26.57 20.19 15.70
C SER A 46 -27.85 20.35 16.51
N SER A 47 -28.08 19.47 17.47
CA SER A 47 -29.20 19.51 18.38
C SER A 47 -28.74 19.26 19.80
N THR A 48 -29.30 19.99 20.77
CA THR A 48 -28.98 19.81 22.19
C THR A 48 -30.24 19.38 22.93
N ASN A 49 -30.17 18.29 23.65
CA ASN A 49 -31.24 17.82 24.51
C ASN A 49 -31.39 18.76 25.72
N SER A 50 -32.59 19.31 25.93
CA SER A 50 -32.84 20.28 26.99
C SER A 50 -32.72 19.69 28.39
N VAL A 51 -32.95 18.39 28.55
CA VAL A 51 -32.92 17.68 29.85
C VAL A 51 -31.51 17.19 30.18
N THR A 52 -30.89 16.39 29.31
CA THR A 52 -29.60 15.74 29.55
C THR A 52 -28.41 16.66 29.25
N LYS A 53 -28.66 17.76 28.48
CA LYS A 53 -27.65 18.68 27.94
C LYS A 53 -26.67 18.02 26.97
N ASP A 54 -26.98 16.80 26.51
CA ASP A 54 -26.20 16.12 25.50
C ASP A 54 -26.38 16.80 24.15
N LYS A 55 -25.26 17.03 23.45
CA LYS A 55 -25.23 17.62 22.13
C LYS A 55 -25.05 16.51 21.08
N THR A 56 -25.92 16.45 20.13
CA THR A 56 -25.83 15.55 18.97
C THR A 56 -25.45 16.37 17.74
N GLU A 57 -24.39 15.97 17.04
CA GLU A 57 -23.91 16.61 15.83
C GLU A 57 -23.81 15.60 14.69
N TYR A 58 -24.23 16.01 13.51
CA TYR A 58 -24.03 15.27 12.27
C TYR A 58 -23.00 16.03 11.44
N THR A 59 -21.96 15.32 11.01
CA THR A 59 -20.83 15.93 10.29
C THR A 59 -20.47 15.04 9.09
N ILE A 60 -20.27 15.68 7.94
CA ILE A 60 -19.63 15.03 6.80
C ILE A 60 -18.14 15.34 6.85
N SER A 61 -17.31 14.31 6.89
CA SER A 61 -15.86 14.43 6.63
C SER A 61 -15.60 13.99 5.20
N TYR A 62 -14.78 14.75 4.51
CA TYR A 62 -14.35 14.41 3.15
C TYR A 62 -12.86 14.62 3.02
N GLY A 63 -12.26 13.86 2.13
CA GLY A 63 -10.83 13.96 1.90
C GLY A 63 -10.43 13.35 0.58
N GLY A 64 -9.27 13.79 0.12
CA GLY A 64 -8.64 13.22 -1.07
C GLY A 64 -7.14 13.40 -1.03
N THR A 65 -6.44 12.46 -1.66
CA THR A 65 -5.00 12.52 -1.86
C THR A 65 -4.68 12.29 -3.31
N TYR A 66 -3.68 12.98 -3.80
CA TYR A 66 -3.12 12.80 -5.12
C TYR A 66 -1.61 12.61 -5.03
N THR A 67 -1.17 11.44 -5.42
CA THR A 67 0.24 11.10 -5.58
C THR A 67 0.60 11.33 -7.03
N LEU A 68 1.57 12.19 -7.28
CA LEU A 68 2.04 12.44 -8.64
C LEU A 68 2.81 11.22 -9.16
N ASP A 69 2.83 11.07 -10.48
CA ASP A 69 3.75 10.17 -11.16
C ASP A 69 5.20 10.55 -10.86
N GLN A 70 6.06 9.57 -10.68
CA GLN A 70 7.40 9.80 -10.17
C GLN A 70 8.44 8.98 -10.89
N LYS A 71 9.59 9.64 -11.12
CA LYS A 71 10.77 8.98 -11.67
C LYS A 71 11.80 8.81 -10.57
N LEU A 72 12.06 7.55 -10.22
CA LEU A 72 13.09 7.20 -9.27
C LEU A 72 14.36 6.82 -10.03
N ASN A 73 15.44 7.52 -9.73
CA ASN A 73 16.76 7.16 -10.25
C ASN A 73 17.35 6.03 -9.42
N GLY A 74 17.93 5.06 -10.08
CA GLY A 74 18.50 3.90 -9.43
C GLY A 74 19.87 3.51 -10.00
N LYS A 75 20.50 2.58 -9.29
CA LYS A 75 21.73 1.91 -9.71
C LYS A 75 21.53 0.43 -9.54
N GLN A 76 22.03 -0.33 -10.48
CA GLN A 76 21.97 -1.77 -10.49
C GLN A 76 23.35 -2.35 -10.64
N ASP A 77 23.67 -3.33 -9.80
CA ASP A 77 24.86 -4.16 -9.92
C ASP A 77 24.42 -5.57 -10.34
N ILE A 78 25.04 -6.10 -11.38
CA ILE A 78 24.75 -7.43 -11.91
C ILE A 78 26.03 -8.25 -11.80
N LEU A 79 25.92 -9.41 -11.16
CA LEU A 79 26.96 -10.42 -11.11
C LEU A 79 26.40 -11.73 -11.64
N ARG A 80 27.08 -12.29 -12.62
CA ARG A 80 26.85 -13.67 -13.10
C ARG A 80 28.15 -14.42 -13.03
N SER A 81 28.20 -15.43 -12.20
CA SER A 81 29.38 -16.25 -11.97
C SER A 81 29.04 -17.71 -11.88
N ASN A 82 30.02 -18.55 -12.12
CA ASN A 82 30.00 -19.95 -11.80
C ASN A 82 30.82 -20.18 -10.53
N GLY A 83 30.32 -21.01 -9.62
CA GLY A 83 31.00 -21.24 -8.35
C GLY A 83 30.59 -22.52 -7.67
N THR A 84 31.21 -22.78 -6.55
CA THR A 84 30.86 -23.83 -5.62
C THR A 84 30.25 -23.21 -4.37
N PHE A 85 29.20 -23.85 -3.86
CA PHE A 85 28.59 -23.49 -2.59
C PHE A 85 29.10 -24.45 -1.52
N THR A 86 29.71 -23.89 -0.50
CA THR A 86 29.92 -24.57 0.78
C THR A 86 28.85 -24.14 1.75
N SER A 87 28.61 -24.87 2.82
CA SER A 87 27.54 -24.61 3.82
C SER A 87 27.56 -23.21 4.45
N SER A 88 28.63 -22.44 4.24
CA SER A 88 28.82 -21.12 4.83
C SER A 88 29.30 -20.00 3.90
N GLN A 89 29.74 -20.32 2.68
CA GLN A 89 30.24 -19.30 1.74
C GLN A 89 30.09 -19.73 0.27
N GLU A 90 29.81 -18.73 -0.57
CA GLU A 90 29.95 -18.83 -2.02
C GLU A 90 31.39 -18.57 -2.44
N ILE A 91 31.96 -19.48 -3.18
CA ILE A 91 33.30 -19.33 -3.76
C ILE A 91 33.11 -19.19 -5.28
N PRO A 92 33.18 -17.98 -5.84
CA PRO A 92 33.14 -17.81 -7.28
C PRO A 92 34.42 -18.37 -7.90
N ILE A 93 34.27 -19.20 -8.94
CA ILE A 93 35.39 -19.77 -9.69
C ILE A 93 35.64 -18.99 -10.96
N ASP A 94 34.56 -18.61 -11.66
CA ASP A 94 34.63 -17.83 -12.88
C ASP A 94 33.50 -16.81 -12.93
N THR A 95 33.81 -15.61 -13.40
CA THR A 95 32.85 -14.51 -13.50
C THR A 95 32.54 -14.24 -14.98
N ALA A 96 31.35 -14.66 -15.41
CA ALA A 96 30.90 -14.48 -16.78
C ALA A 96 30.46 -13.04 -17.08
N LEU A 97 29.90 -12.34 -16.09
CA LEU A 97 29.45 -10.96 -16.23
C LEU A 97 29.53 -10.23 -14.89
N PHE A 98 30.19 -9.09 -14.90
CA PHE A 98 30.21 -8.19 -13.73
C PHE A 98 30.02 -6.75 -14.18
N GLN A 99 28.87 -6.19 -13.89
CA GLN A 99 28.54 -4.81 -14.21
C GLN A 99 28.12 -4.08 -12.94
N LYS A 100 28.72 -2.93 -12.68
CA LYS A 100 28.41 -2.09 -11.52
C LYS A 100 27.84 -0.74 -11.94
N ASN A 101 27.00 -0.21 -11.05
CA ASN A 101 26.45 1.14 -11.18
C ASN A 101 25.71 1.39 -12.50
N ILE A 102 25.06 0.39 -13.07
CA ILE A 102 24.20 0.58 -14.24
C ILE A 102 23.07 1.51 -13.82
N LYS A 103 22.98 2.65 -14.48
CA LYS A 103 21.91 3.61 -14.22
C LYS A 103 20.57 3.00 -14.66
N CYS A 104 19.58 3.06 -13.78
CA CYS A 104 18.22 2.63 -14.06
C CYS A 104 17.22 3.70 -13.62
N ILE A 105 16.08 3.71 -14.27
CA ILE A 105 14.97 4.60 -13.96
C ILE A 105 13.75 3.73 -13.73
N VAL A 106 13.04 3.98 -12.63
CA VAL A 106 11.71 3.41 -12.38
C VAL A 106 10.71 4.55 -12.38
N GLU A 107 9.73 4.45 -13.24
CA GLU A 107 8.58 5.35 -13.25
C GLU A 107 7.46 4.72 -12.43
N LEU A 108 6.96 5.44 -11.43
CA LEU A 108 5.84 5.03 -10.59
C LEU A 108 4.59 5.81 -11.01
N PRO A 109 3.43 5.14 -11.07
CA PRO A 109 2.19 5.76 -11.52
C PRO A 109 1.65 6.78 -10.53
N SER A 110 0.85 7.70 -11.06
CA SER A 110 0.00 8.54 -10.24
C SER A 110 -1.12 7.74 -9.59
N THR A 111 -1.50 8.17 -8.39
CA THR A 111 -2.59 7.57 -7.62
C THR A 111 -3.49 8.67 -7.08
N ILE A 112 -4.79 8.50 -7.23
CA ILE A 112 -5.81 9.34 -6.62
C ILE A 112 -6.61 8.52 -5.60
N THR A 113 -6.85 9.09 -4.44
CA THR A 113 -7.77 8.55 -3.43
C THR A 113 -8.75 9.63 -3.04
N ALA A 114 -10.02 9.30 -2.99
CA ALA A 114 -11.06 10.21 -2.52
C ALA A 114 -12.04 9.44 -1.63
N GLY A 115 -12.48 10.06 -0.54
CA GLY A 115 -13.39 9.45 0.40
C GLY A 115 -14.31 10.47 1.06
N ILE A 116 -15.45 9.96 1.52
CA ILE A 116 -16.43 10.71 2.28
C ILE A 116 -16.97 9.83 3.41
N ALA A 117 -17.17 10.44 4.57
CA ALA A 117 -17.76 9.76 5.72
C ALA A 117 -18.79 10.65 6.41
N LEU A 118 -19.86 10.04 6.86
CA LEU A 118 -20.90 10.67 7.67
C LEU A 118 -20.77 10.20 9.11
N HIS A 119 -20.72 11.14 10.03
CA HIS A 119 -20.55 10.93 11.46
C HIS A 119 -21.79 11.39 12.22
N LYS A 120 -22.20 10.62 13.23
CA LYS A 120 -23.06 11.09 14.30
C LYS A 120 -22.24 11.13 15.58
N LYS A 121 -21.92 12.34 16.02
CA LYS A 121 -21.14 12.60 17.22
C LYS A 121 -22.06 12.98 18.36
N ILE A 122 -21.81 12.41 19.53
CA ILE A 122 -22.53 12.77 20.77
C ILE A 122 -21.51 13.34 21.75
N THR A 123 -21.80 14.52 22.27
CA THR A 123 -21.04 15.15 23.34
C THR A 123 -21.89 15.16 24.59
N THR A 124 -21.38 14.49 25.63
CA THR A 124 -22.01 14.40 26.95
C THR A 124 -21.12 15.06 28.00
N ILE A 125 -21.58 15.19 29.22
CA ILE A 125 -20.75 15.65 30.35
C ILE A 125 -19.56 14.74 30.66
N ARG A 126 -19.60 13.47 30.19
CA ARG A 126 -18.53 12.47 30.39
C ARG A 126 -17.49 12.46 29.27
N GLY A 127 -17.80 13.06 28.12
CA GLY A 127 -16.92 13.13 26.95
C GLY A 127 -17.68 13.06 25.62
N ASN A 128 -16.93 13.02 24.53
CA ASN A 128 -17.44 12.95 23.17
C ASN A 128 -17.09 11.60 22.55
N TYR A 129 -17.99 11.11 21.71
CA TYR A 129 -17.77 9.88 20.96
C TYR A 129 -18.59 9.91 19.66
N ASP A 130 -18.11 9.18 18.66
CA ASP A 130 -18.87 8.91 17.46
C ASP A 130 -19.81 7.74 17.74
N GLN A 131 -21.11 8.01 17.76
CA GLN A 131 -22.12 6.96 17.94
C GLN A 131 -22.13 6.03 16.75
N TRP A 132 -22.06 6.59 15.56
CA TRP A 132 -21.83 5.82 14.34
C TRP A 132 -21.08 6.66 13.29
N VAL A 133 -20.37 5.92 12.45
CA VAL A 133 -19.65 6.44 11.27
C VAL A 133 -19.95 5.53 10.12
N VAL A 134 -20.28 6.09 8.96
CA VAL A 134 -20.39 5.36 7.70
C VAL A 134 -19.58 6.08 6.65
N GLY A 135 -18.73 5.37 5.94
CA GLY A 135 -17.84 5.98 4.94
C GLY A 135 -17.59 5.11 3.74
N ILE A 136 -17.23 5.78 2.65
CA ILE A 136 -16.81 5.16 1.40
C ILE A 136 -15.54 5.83 0.90
N GLU A 137 -14.71 5.05 0.24
CA GLU A 137 -13.45 5.49 -0.35
C GLU A 137 -13.24 4.83 -1.72
N LEU A 138 -12.75 5.61 -2.65
CA LEU A 138 -12.30 5.16 -3.96
C LEU A 138 -10.80 5.45 -4.10
N ASN A 139 -10.04 4.45 -4.49
CA ASN A 139 -8.62 4.58 -4.83
C ASN A 139 -8.42 4.12 -6.28
N GLN A 140 -7.72 4.92 -7.07
CA GLN A 140 -7.38 4.60 -8.45
C GLN A 140 -5.90 4.89 -8.71
N SER A 141 -5.21 3.92 -9.31
CA SER A 141 -3.79 4.01 -9.68
C SER A 141 -3.59 3.66 -11.14
N ASN A 142 -2.88 4.51 -11.88
CA ASN A 142 -2.70 4.43 -13.32
C ASN A 142 -1.46 3.59 -13.69
N TRP A 143 -1.44 2.32 -13.30
CA TRP A 143 -0.28 1.45 -13.50
C TRP A 143 0.03 1.17 -14.97
N LYS A 144 -1.00 1.00 -15.81
CA LYS A 144 -0.83 0.63 -17.22
C LYS A 144 0.07 1.60 -17.99
N ASP A 145 -0.12 2.89 -17.77
CA ASP A 145 0.57 3.93 -18.53
C ASP A 145 1.69 4.60 -17.72
N GLY A 146 1.60 4.54 -16.39
CA GLY A 146 2.51 5.23 -15.48
C GLY A 146 3.67 4.40 -14.95
N TYR A 147 3.61 3.05 -15.07
CA TYR A 147 4.71 2.21 -14.60
C TYR A 147 5.64 1.81 -15.73
N LYS A 148 6.92 2.12 -15.56
CA LYS A 148 7.98 1.66 -16.46
C LYS A 148 9.23 1.31 -15.67
N PHE A 149 9.87 0.24 -16.06
CA PHE A 149 11.16 -0.16 -15.55
C PHE A 149 12.18 -0.15 -16.69
N TYR A 150 13.27 0.62 -16.57
CA TYR A 150 14.23 0.89 -17.66
C TYR A 150 13.58 1.45 -18.94
N GLY A 151 12.49 2.22 -18.81
CA GLY A 151 11.75 2.74 -19.96
C GLY A 151 10.87 1.71 -20.68
N VAL A 152 10.84 0.47 -20.22
CA VAL A 152 9.99 -0.59 -20.74
C VAL A 152 8.72 -0.67 -19.90
N ALA A 153 7.56 -0.60 -20.57
CA ALA A 153 6.28 -0.82 -19.94
C ALA A 153 6.11 -2.31 -19.61
N ASP A 154 5.64 -2.62 -18.41
CA ASP A 154 5.30 -3.97 -18.01
C ASP A 154 3.83 -4.29 -18.35
N GLN A 155 3.46 -5.56 -18.38
CA GLN A 155 2.08 -6.00 -18.59
C GLN A 155 1.25 -5.84 -17.30
N VAL A 156 1.00 -4.59 -16.94
CA VAL A 156 0.19 -4.21 -15.78
C VAL A 156 -1.10 -3.54 -16.25
N ARG A 157 -2.12 -3.55 -15.40
CA ARG A 157 -3.38 -2.85 -15.64
C ARG A 157 -3.61 -1.77 -14.58
N ASN A 158 -4.48 -0.81 -14.88
CA ASN A 158 -4.88 0.17 -13.89
C ASN A 158 -5.59 -0.52 -12.72
N ALA A 159 -5.22 -0.13 -11.50
CA ALA A 159 -5.84 -0.65 -10.30
C ALA A 159 -6.91 0.32 -9.79
N THR A 160 -8.08 -0.23 -9.47
CA THR A 160 -9.16 0.53 -8.84
C THR A 160 -9.67 -0.25 -7.64
N MET A 161 -9.74 0.41 -6.50
CA MET A 161 -10.17 -0.18 -5.24
C MET A 161 -11.29 0.67 -4.64
N PHE A 162 -12.44 0.07 -4.42
CA PHE A 162 -13.54 0.64 -3.65
C PHE A 162 -13.54 0.06 -2.24
N ARG A 163 -13.71 0.91 -1.25
CA ARG A 163 -13.84 0.52 0.15
C ARG A 163 -15.06 1.17 0.76
N ALA A 164 -15.79 0.43 1.59
CA ALA A 164 -16.88 0.97 2.40
C ALA A 164 -16.79 0.41 3.81
N GLY A 165 -17.14 1.23 4.77
CA GLY A 165 -17.07 0.84 6.17
C GLY A 165 -18.10 1.52 7.03
N ALA A 166 -18.45 0.87 8.13
CA ALA A 166 -19.33 1.39 9.14
C ALA A 166 -18.82 1.05 10.54
N GLN A 167 -19.03 1.96 11.45
CA GLN A 167 -18.75 1.80 12.88
C GLN A 167 -19.98 2.18 13.68
N LEU A 168 -20.28 1.44 14.72
CA LEU A 168 -21.34 1.73 15.68
C LEU A 168 -20.81 1.55 17.10
N CYS A 169 -20.93 2.58 17.93
CA CYS A 169 -20.68 2.56 19.37
C CYS A 169 -21.90 3.13 20.07
N PRO A 170 -22.84 2.31 20.57
CA PRO A 170 -24.10 2.80 21.12
C PRO A 170 -23.92 3.80 22.27
N ASN A 171 -23.13 3.46 23.26
CA ASN A 171 -22.80 4.35 24.37
C ASN A 171 -21.56 3.83 25.15
N PRO A 172 -20.36 4.40 24.96
CA PRO A 172 -19.16 3.95 25.65
C PRO A 172 -19.15 4.21 27.16
N TYR A 173 -20.09 5.02 27.64
CA TYR A 173 -20.26 5.38 29.06
C TYR A 173 -21.40 4.65 29.75
N ALA A 174 -22.00 3.63 29.13
CA ALA A 174 -23.06 2.83 29.74
C ALA A 174 -22.52 1.95 30.85
N PHE A 175 -23.20 1.94 32.00
CA PHE A 175 -22.83 1.06 33.15
C PHE A 175 -23.69 -0.20 33.17
N GLU A 176 -24.86 -0.19 32.58
CA GLU A 176 -25.84 -1.25 32.68
C GLU A 176 -25.69 -2.37 31.67
N SER A 177 -24.99 -2.09 30.56
CA SER A 177 -24.86 -3.06 29.46
C SER A 177 -23.48 -3.04 28.85
N TYR A 178 -22.78 -4.16 28.95
CA TYR A 178 -21.49 -4.38 28.29
C TYR A 178 -21.58 -4.17 26.76
N TRP A 179 -22.64 -4.67 26.14
CA TRP A 179 -22.81 -4.58 24.68
C TRP A 179 -22.99 -3.14 24.19
N SER A 180 -23.45 -2.24 25.02
CA SER A 180 -23.54 -0.81 24.68
C SER A 180 -22.19 -0.11 24.66
N THR A 181 -21.19 -0.61 25.38
CA THR A 181 -19.84 -0.04 25.41
C THR A 181 -18.93 -0.58 24.29
N VAL A 182 -19.36 -1.65 23.63
CA VAL A 182 -18.59 -2.28 22.54
C VAL A 182 -18.70 -1.44 21.26
N THR A 183 -17.58 -1.27 20.60
CA THR A 183 -17.54 -0.68 19.26
C THR A 183 -17.59 -1.78 18.21
N TYR A 184 -18.66 -1.80 17.43
CA TYR A 184 -18.87 -2.71 16.31
C TYR A 184 -18.32 -2.08 15.04
N ARG A 185 -17.55 -2.84 14.26
CA ARG A 185 -17.01 -2.37 12.98
C ARG A 185 -17.27 -3.37 11.89
N PHE A 186 -17.68 -2.87 10.75
CA PHE A 186 -17.89 -3.64 9.54
C PHE A 186 -17.18 -2.92 8.38
N GLY A 187 -16.54 -3.67 7.50
CA GLY A 187 -15.90 -3.12 6.31
C GLY A 187 -15.93 -4.12 5.17
N LEU A 188 -16.01 -3.59 3.97
CA LEU A 188 -15.91 -4.34 2.73
C LEU A 188 -15.01 -3.57 1.76
N PHE A 189 -14.35 -4.31 0.90
CA PHE A 189 -13.59 -3.75 -0.21
C PHE A 189 -13.79 -4.60 -1.46
N SER A 190 -13.73 -3.96 -2.61
CA SER A 190 -13.82 -4.60 -3.91
C SER A 190 -12.98 -3.81 -4.90
N GLY A 191 -12.32 -4.52 -5.79
CA GLY A 191 -11.50 -3.86 -6.81
C GLY A 191 -10.65 -4.84 -7.59
N ASN A 192 -9.85 -4.27 -8.47
CA ASN A 192 -8.86 -5.01 -9.24
C ASN A 192 -7.45 -4.55 -8.88
N ASP A 193 -6.53 -5.50 -8.88
CA ASP A 193 -5.09 -5.25 -8.68
C ASP A 193 -4.42 -4.87 -10.02
N TYR A 194 -3.23 -4.30 -9.95
CA TYR A 194 -2.40 -3.96 -11.12
C TYR A 194 -1.78 -5.18 -11.80
N ILE A 195 -1.72 -6.33 -11.11
CA ILE A 195 -1.16 -7.56 -11.68
C ILE A 195 -2.10 -8.07 -12.77
N ASN A 196 -1.54 -8.28 -13.96
CA ASN A 196 -2.28 -8.86 -15.09
C ASN A 196 -1.66 -10.22 -15.44
N ILE A 197 -2.39 -11.29 -15.12
CA ILE A 197 -1.99 -12.67 -15.44
C ILE A 197 -2.87 -13.13 -16.58
N ASN A 198 -2.26 -13.50 -17.72
CA ASN A 198 -2.93 -14.08 -18.89
C ASN A 198 -3.96 -13.18 -19.59
N ASN A 199 -3.78 -11.86 -19.62
CA ASN A 199 -4.67 -10.93 -20.33
C ASN A 199 -6.17 -11.03 -19.97
N ASN A 200 -6.52 -11.51 -18.79
CA ASN A 200 -7.88 -11.52 -18.24
C ASN A 200 -8.09 -10.42 -17.20
#